data_aa5d007fa0d73952edf78b7c47381bb1
#
_entry.id   aa5d007fa0d73952edf78b7c47381bb1
#
_cell.length_a   1.000
_cell.length_b   1.000
_cell.length_c   1.000
_cell.angle_alpha   90.00
_cell.angle_beta   90.00
_cell.angle_gamma   90.00
#
_symmetry.space_group_name_H-M   'P 1'
#
loop_
_entity.id
_entity.type
_entity.pdbx_description
1 polymer ?
#
loop_
_entity_poly.entity_id
_entity_poly.type
_entity_poly.pdbx_seq_one_letter_code
_entity_poly.pdbx_strand_id
1 'polypeptide(L)'
;GTQHMDGDTAQWYARSRYTTSDWDRMRRQRELQTAILDQATPSTVLSRFSGIVAAGKNLVQTDIPDSLLPYLVDLAADAKGQEIQDLELTPKGVNIDPENPTSADWERIRGMVHDLLHPPTPTPSTAP
;
A
#
# COMPACT_ATOMS: atom_id res chain seq x y z
N GLY A 1 -15.10 11.49 -8.65
CA GLY A 1 -14.16 12.61 -8.43
C GLY A 1 -13.64 12.61 -7.01
N THR A 2 -12.64 13.43 -6.74
CA THR A 2 -12.05 13.56 -5.40
C THR A 2 -13.08 14.10 -4.40
N GLN A 3 -13.18 13.48 -3.22
CA GLN A 3 -14.10 13.86 -2.16
C GLN A 3 -13.34 13.98 -0.84
N HIS A 4 -13.74 14.94 -0.02
CA HIS A 4 -13.26 15.02 1.35
C HIS A 4 -14.02 14.03 2.22
N MET A 5 -13.30 13.26 3.03
CA MET A 5 -13.88 12.31 3.98
C MET A 5 -13.31 12.59 5.37
N ASP A 6 -14.19 12.64 6.38
CA ASP A 6 -13.78 12.55 7.77
C ASP A 6 -13.42 11.11 8.15
N GLY A 7 -12.94 10.88 9.37
CA GLY A 7 -12.49 9.58 9.81
C GLY A 7 -13.58 8.49 9.76
N ASP A 8 -14.80 8.84 10.14
CA ASP A 8 -15.94 7.91 10.18
C ASP A 8 -16.36 7.52 8.76
N THR A 9 -16.43 8.50 7.85
CA THR A 9 -16.74 8.27 6.43
C THR A 9 -15.65 7.45 5.76
N ALA A 10 -14.38 7.75 6.01
CA ALA A 10 -13.24 7.00 5.47
C ALA A 10 -13.24 5.55 5.98
N GLN A 11 -13.52 5.35 7.26
CA GLN A 11 -13.64 4.00 7.84
C GLN A 11 -14.79 3.23 7.20
N TRP A 12 -15.96 3.86 7.05
CA TRP A 12 -17.12 3.24 6.39
C TRP A 12 -16.80 2.89 4.94
N TYR A 13 -16.18 3.78 4.18
CA TYR A 13 -15.75 3.57 2.80
C TYR A 13 -14.84 2.35 2.66
N ALA A 14 -13.84 2.22 3.53
CA ALA A 14 -12.89 1.11 3.51
C ALA A 14 -13.50 -0.23 3.94
N ARG A 15 -14.52 -0.22 4.82
CA ARG A 15 -15.10 -1.44 5.41
C ARG A 15 -16.37 -1.91 4.73
N SER A 16 -17.08 -1.02 4.03
CA SER A 16 -18.38 -1.33 3.43
C SER A 16 -18.30 -2.51 2.47
N ARG A 17 -19.22 -3.45 2.64
CA ARG A 17 -19.47 -4.60 1.74
C ARG A 17 -20.84 -4.50 1.08
N TYR A 18 -21.56 -3.41 1.27
CA TYR A 18 -22.91 -3.22 0.76
C TYR A 18 -22.87 -3.16 -0.77
N THR A 19 -23.48 -4.14 -1.42
CA THR A 19 -23.62 -4.24 -2.89
C THR A 19 -22.33 -4.46 -3.69
N THR A 20 -21.17 -4.74 -3.05
CA THR A 20 -19.90 -4.86 -3.77
C THR A 20 -19.13 -6.11 -3.35
N SER A 21 -18.24 -6.57 -4.24
CA SER A 21 -17.35 -7.71 -4.02
C SER A 21 -16.23 -7.38 -3.01
N ASP A 22 -15.56 -8.43 -2.52
CA ASP A 22 -14.34 -8.26 -1.70
C ASP A 22 -13.23 -7.54 -2.47
N TRP A 23 -13.15 -7.73 -3.78
CA TRP A 23 -12.21 -7.04 -4.66
C TRP A 23 -12.45 -5.53 -4.69
N ASP A 24 -13.69 -5.10 -4.72
CA ASP A 24 -14.05 -3.69 -4.64
C ASP A 24 -13.67 -3.08 -3.28
N ARG A 25 -13.82 -3.85 -2.20
CA ARG A 25 -13.37 -3.44 -0.88
C ARG A 25 -11.84 -3.25 -0.84
N MET A 26 -11.09 -4.21 -1.36
CA MET A 26 -9.62 -4.11 -1.44
C MET A 26 -9.17 -2.90 -2.26
N ARG A 27 -9.83 -2.62 -3.39
CA ARG A 27 -9.57 -1.44 -4.20
C ARG A 27 -9.81 -0.16 -3.41
N ARG A 28 -10.95 -0.03 -2.71
CA ARG A 28 -11.24 1.15 -1.87
C ARG A 28 -10.25 1.32 -0.72
N GLN A 29 -9.80 0.24 -0.12
CA GLN A 29 -8.76 0.29 0.91
C GLN A 29 -7.45 0.82 0.34
N ARG A 30 -7.04 0.38 -0.83
CA ARG A 30 -5.86 0.89 -1.53
C ARG A 30 -5.99 2.37 -1.87
N GLU A 31 -7.12 2.79 -2.45
CA GLU A 31 -7.40 4.20 -2.76
C GLU A 31 -7.29 5.09 -1.50
N LEU A 32 -7.84 4.62 -0.38
CA LEU A 32 -7.74 5.34 0.89
C LEU A 32 -6.30 5.40 1.41
N GLN A 33 -5.56 4.29 1.34
CA GLN A 33 -4.15 4.25 1.76
C GLN A 33 -3.30 5.21 0.93
N THR A 34 -3.46 5.20 -0.39
CA THR A 34 -2.76 6.14 -1.29
C THR A 34 -3.10 7.59 -0.94
N ALA A 35 -4.37 7.91 -0.74
CA ALA A 35 -4.78 9.26 -0.37
C ALA A 35 -4.23 9.72 1.00
N ILE A 36 -4.08 8.80 1.96
CA ILE A 36 -3.43 9.08 3.24
C ILE A 36 -1.94 9.36 3.05
N LEU A 37 -1.24 8.52 2.27
CA LEU A 37 0.19 8.68 2.00
C LEU A 37 0.49 9.99 1.27
N ASP A 38 -0.35 10.37 0.32
CA ASP A 38 -0.23 11.64 -0.42
C ASP A 38 -0.33 12.87 0.52
N GLN A 39 -1.21 12.79 1.53
CA GLN A 39 -1.42 13.85 2.52
C GLN A 39 -0.43 13.82 3.68
N ALA A 40 0.18 12.66 3.95
CA ALA A 40 1.14 12.47 5.02
C ALA A 40 2.47 13.16 4.71
N THR A 41 2.60 14.45 5.06
CA THR A 41 3.90 15.14 5.02
C THR A 41 4.64 14.93 6.34
N PRO A 42 5.98 14.99 6.38
CA PRO A 42 6.74 14.88 7.62
C PRO A 42 6.27 15.87 8.69
N SER A 43 5.96 17.10 8.31
CA SER A 43 5.42 18.12 9.22
C SER A 43 4.02 17.78 9.74
N THR A 44 3.14 17.26 8.88
CA THR A 44 1.78 16.84 9.26
C THR A 44 1.82 15.64 10.21
N VAL A 45 2.67 14.66 9.92
CA VAL A 45 2.86 13.47 10.78
C VAL A 45 3.40 13.90 12.14
N LEU A 46 4.43 14.76 12.17
CA LEU A 46 5.02 15.25 13.42
C LEU A 46 4.01 16.03 14.26
N SER A 47 3.24 16.94 13.66
CA SER A 47 2.21 17.73 14.36
C SER A 47 1.06 16.89 14.92
N ARG A 48 0.78 15.73 14.33
CA ARG A 48 -0.26 14.80 14.74
C ARG A 48 0.24 13.59 15.50
N PHE A 49 1.57 13.50 15.69
CA PHE A 49 2.24 12.31 16.21
C PHE A 49 1.66 11.83 17.54
N SER A 50 1.43 12.74 18.49
CA SER A 50 0.85 12.37 19.79
C SER A 50 -0.56 11.77 19.68
N GLY A 51 -1.37 12.27 18.77
CA GLY A 51 -2.70 11.73 18.49
C GLY A 51 -2.64 10.36 17.81
N ILE A 52 -1.72 10.18 16.88
CA ILE A 52 -1.49 8.90 16.19
C ILE A 52 -1.04 7.84 17.18
N VAL A 53 -0.07 8.16 18.04
CA VAL A 53 0.43 7.27 19.10
C VAL A 53 -0.68 6.93 20.10
N ALA A 54 -1.48 7.92 20.53
CA ALA A 54 -2.58 7.69 21.47
C ALA A 54 -3.66 6.76 20.85
N ALA A 55 -3.99 6.95 19.58
CA ALA A 55 -4.95 6.10 18.86
C ALA A 55 -4.40 4.68 18.60
N GLY A 56 -3.11 4.57 18.32
CA GLY A 56 -2.45 3.29 17.99
C GLY A 56 -2.02 2.47 19.18
N LYS A 57 -1.88 3.08 20.36
CA LYS A 57 -1.28 2.45 21.55
C LYS A 57 -1.93 1.12 21.96
N ASN A 58 -3.21 0.94 21.68
CA ASN A 58 -3.95 -0.29 22.01
C ASN A 58 -4.19 -1.19 20.77
N LEU A 59 -3.80 -0.74 19.58
CA LEU A 59 -4.10 -1.43 18.32
C LEU A 59 -2.86 -2.03 17.67
N VAL A 60 -1.68 -1.49 17.95
CA VAL A 60 -0.43 -1.91 17.33
C VAL A 60 0.52 -2.40 18.41
N GLN A 61 0.82 -3.68 18.36
CA GLN A 61 1.97 -4.26 19.08
C GLN A 61 3.07 -4.49 18.04
N THR A 62 4.27 -4.01 18.34
CA THR A 62 5.43 -4.17 17.47
C THR A 62 6.64 -4.56 18.31
N ASP A 63 7.49 -5.36 17.72
CA ASP A 63 8.82 -5.74 18.21
C ASP A 63 9.94 -4.87 17.62
N ILE A 64 9.56 -3.83 16.85
CA ILE A 64 10.52 -2.87 16.29
C ILE A 64 11.15 -2.08 17.45
N PRO A 65 12.49 -2.16 17.65
CA PRO A 65 13.16 -1.40 18.68
C PRO A 65 13.06 0.11 18.43
N ASP A 66 12.92 0.90 19.49
CA ASP A 66 12.85 2.37 19.40
C ASP A 66 14.09 2.97 18.70
N SER A 67 15.24 2.29 18.78
CA SER A 67 16.48 2.70 18.11
C SER A 67 16.41 2.68 16.58
N LEU A 68 15.47 1.93 15.99
CA LEU A 68 15.24 1.89 14.54
C LEU A 68 14.28 2.97 14.05
N LEU A 69 13.53 3.61 14.95
CA LEU A 69 12.52 4.62 14.54
C LEU A 69 13.12 5.78 13.73
N PRO A 70 14.25 6.40 14.10
CA PRO A 70 14.84 7.45 13.29
C PRO A 70 15.17 7.00 11.88
N TYR A 71 15.79 5.82 11.75
CA TYR A 71 16.11 5.24 10.44
C TYR A 71 14.85 4.98 9.58
N LEU A 72 13.77 4.48 10.19
CA LEU A 72 12.51 4.26 9.48
C LEU A 72 11.85 5.56 9.04
N VAL A 73 12.00 6.63 9.83
CA VAL A 73 11.50 7.97 9.46
C VAL A 73 12.25 8.51 8.26
N ASP A 74 13.59 8.41 8.25
CA ASP A 74 14.43 8.83 7.13
C ASP A 74 14.09 8.02 5.87
N LEU A 75 13.98 6.69 5.99
CA LEU A 75 13.60 5.81 4.90
C LEU A 75 12.21 6.16 4.34
N ALA A 76 11.25 6.45 5.20
CA ALA A 76 9.91 6.85 4.77
C ALA A 76 9.91 8.22 4.07
N ALA A 77 10.77 9.14 4.49
CA ALA A 77 10.94 10.43 3.83
C ALA A 77 11.54 10.27 2.43
N ASP A 78 12.54 9.43 2.28
CA ASP A 78 13.17 9.12 0.99
C ASP A 78 12.20 8.37 0.06
N ALA A 79 11.46 7.40 0.59
CA ALA A 79 10.48 6.62 -0.18
C ALA A 79 9.31 7.48 -0.67
N LYS A 80 8.93 8.55 0.04
CA LYS A 80 7.81 9.42 -0.34
C LYS A 80 7.98 10.08 -1.72
N GLY A 81 9.21 10.29 -2.17
CA GLY A 81 9.52 10.83 -3.49
C GLY A 81 9.48 9.81 -4.63
N GLN A 82 9.30 8.54 -4.31
CA GLN A 82 9.30 7.46 -5.28
C GLN A 82 7.87 7.13 -5.72
N GLU A 83 7.75 6.63 -6.94
CA GLU A 83 6.51 6.10 -7.46
C GLU A 83 6.14 4.81 -6.73
N ILE A 84 4.92 4.73 -6.20
CA ILE A 84 4.40 3.51 -5.58
C ILE A 84 4.04 2.55 -6.70
N GLN A 85 4.72 1.40 -6.74
CA GLN A 85 4.40 0.34 -7.67
C GLN A 85 3.38 -0.61 -7.05
N ASP A 86 2.29 -0.82 -7.76
CA ASP A 86 1.20 -1.71 -7.35
C ASP A 86 1.22 -3.01 -8.13
N LEU A 87 1.10 -4.13 -7.44
CA LEU A 87 0.85 -5.43 -8.04
C LEU A 87 -0.53 -5.95 -7.60
N GLU A 88 -1.46 -5.99 -8.53
CA GLU A 88 -2.82 -6.46 -8.27
C GLU A 88 -2.91 -7.98 -8.45
N LEU A 89 -2.93 -8.72 -7.35
CA LEU A 89 -3.07 -10.19 -7.33
C LEU A 89 -4.55 -10.61 -7.27
N THR A 90 -5.39 -10.00 -8.12
CA THR A 90 -6.78 -10.46 -8.29
C THR A 90 -6.85 -11.56 -9.35
N PRO A 91 -7.87 -12.43 -9.34
CA PRO A 91 -8.04 -13.46 -10.39
C PRO A 91 -7.99 -12.87 -11.80
N LYS A 92 -8.58 -11.70 -12.00
CA LYS A 92 -8.56 -11.00 -13.27
C LYS A 92 -7.21 -10.38 -13.58
N GLY A 93 -6.53 -9.78 -12.58
CA GLY A 93 -5.23 -9.13 -12.75
C GLY A 93 -4.12 -10.12 -13.08
N VAL A 94 -4.14 -11.31 -12.47
CA VAL A 94 -3.15 -12.38 -12.73
C VAL A 94 -3.65 -13.45 -13.70
N ASN A 95 -4.89 -13.34 -14.18
CA ASN A 95 -5.52 -14.28 -15.11
C ASN A 95 -5.43 -15.75 -14.64
N ILE A 96 -5.91 -16.00 -13.42
CA ILE A 96 -5.98 -17.34 -12.84
C ILE A 96 -7.42 -17.69 -12.48
N ASP A 97 -7.71 -19.01 -12.48
CA ASP A 97 -8.93 -19.52 -11.89
C ASP A 97 -8.74 -19.69 -10.38
N PRO A 98 -9.43 -18.91 -9.53
CA PRO A 98 -9.24 -18.98 -8.08
C PRO A 98 -9.76 -20.29 -7.47
N GLU A 99 -10.65 -21.00 -8.15
CA GLU A 99 -11.20 -22.26 -7.69
C GLU A 99 -10.28 -23.44 -7.99
N ASN A 100 -9.46 -23.32 -9.06
CA ASN A 100 -8.55 -24.38 -9.52
C ASN A 100 -7.18 -23.84 -9.91
N PRO A 101 -6.40 -23.23 -8.99
CA PRO A 101 -5.10 -22.69 -9.32
C PRO A 101 -4.10 -23.83 -9.65
N THR A 102 -3.37 -23.66 -10.73
CA THR A 102 -2.32 -24.61 -11.18
C THR A 102 -0.95 -24.24 -10.64
N SER A 103 0.01 -25.18 -10.72
CA SER A 103 1.41 -24.89 -10.37
C SER A 103 1.99 -23.76 -11.23
N ALA A 104 1.64 -23.71 -12.52
CA ALA A 104 2.07 -22.66 -13.43
C ALA A 104 1.53 -21.28 -13.03
N ASP A 105 0.32 -21.21 -12.44
CA ASP A 105 -0.23 -19.96 -11.93
C ASP A 105 0.58 -19.42 -10.74
N TRP A 106 0.98 -20.32 -9.85
CA TRP A 106 1.84 -19.94 -8.72
C TRP A 106 3.23 -19.50 -9.15
N GLU A 107 3.82 -20.15 -10.17
CA GLU A 107 5.10 -19.71 -10.74
C GLU A 107 4.99 -18.34 -11.39
N ARG A 108 3.91 -18.07 -12.12
CA ARG A 108 3.65 -16.77 -12.72
C ARG A 108 3.52 -15.68 -11.65
N ILE A 109 2.77 -15.92 -10.57
CA ILE A 109 2.65 -14.97 -9.45
C ILE A 109 4.02 -14.70 -8.82
N ARG A 110 4.83 -15.74 -8.57
CA ARG A 110 6.18 -15.56 -8.04
C ARG A 110 7.07 -14.73 -8.98
N GLY A 111 6.95 -14.96 -10.28
CA GLY A 111 7.64 -14.15 -11.29
C GLY A 111 7.24 -12.68 -11.22
N MET A 112 5.94 -12.39 -11.18
CA MET A 112 5.43 -11.00 -11.07
C MET A 112 5.91 -10.31 -9.79
N VAL A 113 5.92 -11.01 -8.66
CA VAL A 113 6.44 -10.48 -7.39
C VAL A 113 7.95 -10.26 -7.47
N HIS A 114 8.68 -11.21 -8.07
CA HIS A 114 10.12 -11.07 -8.25
C HIS A 114 10.47 -9.86 -9.11
N ASP A 115 9.79 -9.65 -10.22
CA ASP A 115 10.04 -8.54 -11.15
C ASP A 115 9.70 -7.18 -10.51
N LEU A 116 8.68 -7.14 -9.65
CA LEU A 116 8.35 -5.95 -8.87
C LEU A 116 9.47 -5.61 -7.86
N LEU A 117 10.00 -6.61 -7.18
CA LEU A 117 11.07 -6.44 -6.18
C LEU A 117 12.46 -6.22 -6.80
N HIS A 118 12.64 -6.66 -8.04
CA HIS A 118 13.90 -6.57 -8.77
C HIS A 118 13.65 -6.00 -10.18
N PRO A 119 13.24 -4.72 -10.27
CA PRO A 119 12.97 -4.11 -11.58
C PRO A 119 14.21 -4.19 -12.46
N PRO A 120 14.05 -4.47 -13.76
CA PRO A 120 15.18 -4.53 -14.68
C PRO A 120 15.89 -3.17 -14.67
N THR A 121 17.21 -3.21 -14.55
CA THR A 121 18.05 -2.00 -14.63
C THR A 121 17.74 -1.31 -15.96
N PRO A 122 17.40 -0.01 -15.98
CA PRO A 122 17.16 0.68 -17.23
C PRO A 122 18.39 0.60 -18.10
N THR A 123 18.26 -0.03 -19.26
CA THR A 123 19.33 -0.08 -20.25
C THR A 123 19.61 1.36 -20.69
N PRO A 124 20.85 1.87 -20.59
CA PRO A 124 21.17 3.21 -21.06
C PRO A 124 20.75 3.31 -22.52
N SER A 125 19.81 4.23 -22.79
CA SER A 125 19.41 4.56 -24.15
C SER A 125 20.64 5.04 -24.90
N THR A 126 21.16 4.22 -25.80
CA THR A 126 22.09 4.66 -26.84
C THR A 126 21.30 5.56 -27.78
N ALA A 127 21.25 6.84 -27.47
CA ALA A 127 20.82 7.83 -28.44
C ALA A 127 21.87 7.93 -29.55
N PRO A 128 21.46 8.01 -30.81
CA PRO A 128 22.33 8.16 -31.97
C PRO A 128 23.04 9.52 -31.99
#